data_6f9c74f6440166cd48782f9218af2d72
#
_entry.id   6f9c74f6440166cd48782f9218af2d72
#
_cell.length_a   1.000
_cell.length_b   1.000
_cell.length_c   1.000
_cell.angle_alpha   90.00
_cell.angle_beta   90.00
_cell.angle_gamma   90.00
#
_symmetry.space_group_name_H-M   'P 1'
#
loop_
_entity.id
_entity.type
_entity.pdbx_description
1 polymer ?
#
loop_
_entity_poly.entity_id
_entity_poly.type
_entity_poly.pdbx_seq_one_letter_code
_entity_poly.pdbx_strand_id
1 'polypeptide(L)'
;CYNVLPIAGGASTLTRINLKEVALRSSGEDDFFARQLPCYLDLNFRLTQSRIDYLFNESNFFQGFLVKEGWIEPDRFTAMYGVFAMAEAVNALQDKEARAGRYGFDDQANALGHRISAVLAEAVESRPLDNAWRGRALLHAQAGLSDDAETTPGVRIPYGTEPDPVTHVEALSPHHQYYASGISEILTVDESIRNNPEAIQQLCKGAFARGFREFTVNVASNDLVRVTGYMVRLSDIRKFNEQQGSRTNTTVLGAEAADVTGILDRKPRVVGNELYPGHGQ
;
A
#
# COMPACT_ATOMS: atom_id res chain seq x y z
N CYS A 1 2.53 -2.76 8.37
CA CYS A 1 2.58 -1.52 7.60
C CYS A 1 3.85 -0.75 7.91
N TYR A 2 4.47 -0.21 6.91
CA TYR A 2 5.75 0.51 7.02
C TYR A 2 5.45 2.01 7.02
N ASN A 3 5.14 2.57 8.17
CA ASN A 3 4.82 3.99 8.29
C ASN A 3 5.99 4.70 8.98
N VAL A 4 6.44 5.78 8.38
CA VAL A 4 7.36 6.70 9.04
C VAL A 4 6.55 7.61 9.97
N LEU A 5 6.58 7.33 11.26
CA LEU A 5 5.83 8.07 12.26
C LEU A 5 6.79 8.87 13.17
N PRO A 6 6.43 10.09 13.58
CA PRO A 6 7.20 10.85 14.57
C PRO A 6 7.21 10.15 15.92
N ILE A 7 8.29 10.35 16.68
CA ILE A 7 8.36 9.93 18.09
C ILE A 7 7.27 10.68 18.86
N ALA A 8 6.60 10.00 19.76
CA ALA A 8 5.42 10.48 20.50
C ALA A 8 4.22 10.86 19.62
N GLY A 9 4.24 10.48 18.34
CA GLY A 9 3.15 10.71 17.40
C GLY A 9 2.47 9.42 16.98
N GLY A 10 1.73 9.52 15.91
CA GLY A 10 0.99 8.40 15.32
C GLY A 10 0.46 8.74 13.94
N ALA A 11 -0.50 7.94 13.47
CA ALA A 11 -1.25 8.21 12.25
C ALA A 11 -2.69 8.60 12.61
N SER A 12 -3.12 9.78 12.21
CA SER A 12 -4.50 10.24 12.38
C SER A 12 -5.42 9.56 11.38
N THR A 13 -4.98 9.47 10.14
CA THR A 13 -5.79 8.89 9.07
C THR A 13 -4.92 8.43 7.90
N LEU A 14 -5.41 7.43 7.19
CA LEU A 14 -4.94 7.03 5.87
C LEU A 14 -6.16 6.98 4.94
N THR A 15 -6.20 7.90 4.00
CA THR A 15 -7.17 7.87 2.90
C THR A 15 -6.46 7.42 1.62
N ARG A 16 -7.17 6.77 0.69
CA ARG A 16 -6.53 6.14 -0.47
C ARG A 16 -7.24 6.45 -1.77
N ILE A 17 -6.47 6.56 -2.83
CA ILE A 17 -6.95 6.68 -4.21
C ILE A 17 -6.67 5.38 -4.96
N ASN A 18 -7.72 4.81 -5.57
CA ASN A 18 -7.60 3.74 -6.55
C ASN A 18 -7.22 4.33 -7.90
N LEU A 19 -5.96 4.26 -8.27
CA LEU A 19 -5.47 4.83 -9.52
C LEU A 19 -6.06 4.13 -10.76
N LYS A 20 -6.35 2.82 -10.68
CA LYS A 20 -7.05 2.08 -11.75
C LYS A 20 -8.39 2.74 -12.09
N GLU A 21 -9.21 3.03 -11.07
CA GLU A 21 -10.50 3.67 -11.28
C GLU A 21 -10.38 5.06 -11.90
N VAL A 22 -9.39 5.83 -11.48
CA VAL A 22 -9.10 7.15 -12.07
C VAL A 22 -8.74 6.99 -13.56
N ALA A 23 -7.86 6.05 -13.88
CA ALA A 23 -7.46 5.78 -15.26
C ALA A 23 -8.61 5.26 -16.13
N LEU A 24 -9.43 4.35 -15.60
CA LEU A 24 -10.59 3.82 -16.35
C LEU A 24 -11.62 4.92 -16.70
N ARG A 25 -11.81 5.91 -15.83
CA ARG A 25 -12.72 7.04 -16.02
C ARG A 25 -12.14 8.14 -16.91
N SER A 26 -10.86 8.10 -17.18
CA SER A 26 -10.20 9.04 -18.10
C SER A 26 -10.43 8.65 -19.54
N SER A 27 -10.49 9.61 -20.43
CA SER A 27 -10.52 9.34 -21.89
C SER A 27 -9.15 9.00 -22.47
N GLY A 28 -8.06 9.35 -21.79
CA GLY A 28 -6.66 9.13 -22.14
C GLY A 28 -5.75 9.77 -21.12
N GLU A 29 -4.46 9.83 -21.42
CA GLU A 29 -3.43 10.36 -20.51
C GLU A 29 -3.65 11.85 -20.20
N ASP A 30 -3.97 12.66 -21.19
CA ASP A 30 -4.21 14.09 -20.98
C ASP A 30 -5.40 14.34 -20.04
N ASP A 31 -6.51 13.63 -20.23
CA ASP A 31 -7.68 13.74 -19.37
C ASP A 31 -7.40 13.21 -17.94
N PHE A 32 -6.58 12.18 -17.84
CA PHE A 32 -6.14 11.65 -16.56
C PHE A 32 -5.45 12.74 -15.71
N PHE A 33 -4.45 13.41 -16.28
CA PHE A 33 -3.66 14.41 -15.54
C PHE A 33 -4.38 15.76 -15.40
N ALA A 34 -5.11 16.21 -16.43
CA ALA A 34 -5.72 17.53 -16.41
C ALA A 34 -7.04 17.60 -15.63
N ARG A 35 -7.78 16.50 -15.52
CA ARG A 35 -9.13 16.52 -14.95
C ARG A 35 -9.37 15.45 -13.89
N GLN A 36 -9.15 14.17 -14.22
CA GLN A 36 -9.59 13.09 -13.33
C GLN A 36 -8.75 13.02 -12.07
N LEU A 37 -7.42 12.92 -12.19
CA LEU A 37 -6.54 12.84 -11.03
C LEU A 37 -6.66 14.04 -10.10
N PRO A 38 -6.70 15.31 -10.58
CA PRO A 38 -6.94 16.47 -9.72
C PRO A 38 -8.27 16.42 -8.97
N CYS A 39 -9.35 15.95 -9.63
CA CYS A 39 -10.66 15.79 -8.98
C CYS A 39 -10.61 14.79 -7.81
N TYR A 40 -10.01 13.63 -8.01
CA TYR A 40 -9.87 12.62 -6.95
C TYR A 40 -8.91 13.05 -5.85
N LEU A 41 -7.87 13.79 -6.19
CA LEU A 41 -6.98 14.40 -5.19
C LEU A 41 -7.74 15.41 -4.31
N ASP A 42 -8.59 16.25 -4.90
CA ASP A 42 -9.40 17.20 -4.13
C ASP A 42 -10.40 16.50 -3.20
N LEU A 43 -11.08 15.48 -3.70
CA LEU A 43 -11.98 14.66 -2.87
C LEU A 43 -11.25 13.99 -1.71
N ASN A 44 -10.09 13.38 -1.99
CA ASN A 44 -9.27 12.72 -0.99
C ASN A 44 -8.76 13.70 0.07
N PHE A 45 -8.38 14.90 -0.36
CA PHE A 45 -7.94 15.96 0.55
C PHE A 45 -9.07 16.39 1.50
N ARG A 46 -10.26 16.66 0.98
CA ARG A 46 -11.42 17.03 1.80
C ARG A 46 -11.82 15.92 2.77
N LEU A 47 -11.81 14.68 2.31
CA LEU A 47 -12.07 13.53 3.17
C LEU A 47 -11.03 13.41 4.30
N THR A 48 -9.76 13.62 3.99
CA THR A 48 -8.67 13.57 4.98
C THR A 48 -8.85 14.66 6.02
N GLN A 49 -9.07 15.91 5.62
CA GLN A 49 -9.29 17.02 6.54
C GLN A 49 -10.51 16.78 7.43
N SER A 50 -11.63 16.35 6.84
CA SER A 50 -12.85 16.05 7.60
C SER A 50 -12.65 14.96 8.66
N ARG A 51 -11.84 13.93 8.36
CA ARG A 51 -11.51 12.89 9.34
C ARG A 51 -10.61 13.39 10.45
N ILE A 52 -9.66 14.26 10.14
CA ILE A 52 -8.79 14.91 11.14
C ILE A 52 -9.64 15.81 12.04
N ASP A 53 -10.49 16.64 11.46
CA ASP A 53 -11.36 17.55 12.20
C ASP A 53 -12.27 16.78 13.18
N TYR A 54 -12.83 15.67 12.74
CA TYR A 54 -13.60 14.79 13.61
C TYR A 54 -12.77 14.26 14.79
N LEU A 55 -11.54 13.80 14.54
CA LEU A 55 -10.67 13.26 15.59
C LEU A 55 -10.30 14.32 16.63
N PHE A 56 -10.03 15.56 16.19
CA PHE A 56 -9.59 16.64 17.06
C PHE A 56 -10.73 17.34 17.78
N ASN A 57 -11.88 17.55 17.11
CA ASN A 57 -12.94 18.43 17.59
C ASN A 57 -14.15 17.68 18.17
N GLU A 58 -14.43 16.47 17.70
CA GLU A 58 -15.67 15.76 18.03
C GLU A 58 -15.43 14.45 18.78
N SER A 59 -14.25 13.82 18.59
CA SER A 59 -13.95 12.55 19.25
C SER A 59 -13.17 12.74 20.57
N ASN A 60 -13.19 11.69 21.41
CA ASN A 60 -12.36 11.62 22.60
C ASN A 60 -10.97 11.01 22.33
N PHE A 61 -10.55 10.91 21.07
CA PHE A 61 -9.31 10.21 20.70
C PHE A 61 -8.08 10.78 21.41
N PHE A 62 -7.95 12.09 21.45
CA PHE A 62 -6.83 12.78 22.13
C PHE A 62 -7.08 13.12 23.59
N GLN A 63 -8.15 12.60 24.22
CA GLN A 63 -8.44 12.80 25.64
C GLN A 63 -7.99 11.63 26.52
N GLY A 64 -7.38 10.62 25.93
CA GLY A 64 -6.88 9.44 26.61
C GLY A 64 -5.70 9.73 27.56
N PHE A 65 -5.42 8.77 28.44
CA PHE A 65 -4.38 8.94 29.46
C PHE A 65 -2.97 9.11 28.85
N LEU A 66 -2.66 8.49 27.70
CA LEU A 66 -1.36 8.61 27.04
C LEU A 66 -1.04 10.05 26.63
N VAL A 67 -2.07 10.80 26.22
CA VAL A 67 -1.94 12.24 25.91
C VAL A 67 -1.80 13.05 27.21
N LYS A 68 -2.59 12.73 28.24
CA LYS A 68 -2.53 13.43 29.54
C LYS A 68 -1.19 13.25 30.24
N GLU A 69 -0.59 12.08 30.09
CA GLU A 69 0.75 11.77 30.63
C GLU A 69 1.88 12.30 29.74
N GLY A 70 1.57 12.92 28.60
CA GLY A 70 2.57 13.47 27.68
C GLY A 70 3.36 12.43 26.85
N TRP A 71 2.89 11.20 26.78
CA TRP A 71 3.53 10.15 25.98
C TRP A 71 3.17 10.24 24.50
N ILE A 72 2.03 10.85 24.20
CA ILE A 72 1.55 11.12 22.87
C ILE A 72 1.25 12.60 22.72
N GLU A 73 1.78 13.19 21.66
CA GLU A 73 1.59 14.59 21.31
C GLU A 73 0.69 14.68 20.07
N PRO A 74 -0.53 15.26 20.18
CA PRO A 74 -1.49 15.31 19.07
C PRO A 74 -0.97 16.00 17.80
N ASP A 75 -0.12 17.02 17.93
CA ASP A 75 0.50 17.77 16.83
C ASP A 75 1.55 16.96 16.05
N ARG A 76 1.91 15.77 16.56
CA ARG A 76 2.81 14.83 15.90
C ARG A 76 2.09 13.70 15.16
N PHE A 77 0.80 13.84 14.94
CA PHE A 77 0.04 12.86 14.17
C PHE A 77 0.10 13.12 12.68
N THR A 78 0.52 12.12 11.93
CA THR A 78 0.61 12.19 10.47
C THR A 78 -0.73 11.90 9.82
N ALA A 79 -1.05 12.65 8.78
CA ALA A 79 -2.08 12.28 7.81
C ALA A 79 -1.40 11.67 6.59
N MET A 80 -1.94 10.58 6.08
CA MET A 80 -1.36 9.88 4.94
C MET A 80 -2.31 9.84 3.77
N TYR A 81 -1.80 10.21 2.59
CA TYR A 81 -2.45 9.97 1.31
C TYR A 81 -1.91 8.70 0.70
N GLY A 82 -2.72 7.67 0.70
CA GLY A 82 -2.39 6.38 0.11
C GLY A 82 -2.77 6.32 -1.36
N VAL A 83 -2.01 5.53 -2.10
CA VAL A 83 -2.34 5.14 -3.47
C VAL A 83 -2.16 3.66 -3.65
N PHE A 84 -2.91 3.08 -4.58
CA PHE A 84 -2.78 1.70 -5.01
C PHE A 84 -3.21 1.53 -6.46
N ALA A 85 -2.96 0.37 -7.03
CA ALA A 85 -3.27 0.06 -8.42
C ALA A 85 -2.50 0.91 -9.46
N MET A 86 -1.22 1.22 -9.18
CA MET A 86 -0.37 1.95 -10.14
C MET A 86 -0.18 1.16 -11.43
N ALA A 87 0.12 -0.13 -11.32
CA ALA A 87 0.35 -0.98 -12.49
C ALA A 87 -0.88 -1.03 -13.39
N GLU A 88 -2.06 -1.23 -12.81
CA GLU A 88 -3.31 -1.29 -13.54
C GLU A 88 -3.65 0.07 -14.18
N ALA A 89 -3.39 1.16 -13.49
CA ALA A 89 -3.61 2.51 -14.01
C ALA A 89 -2.72 2.81 -15.22
N VAL A 90 -1.42 2.53 -15.10
CA VAL A 90 -0.48 2.73 -16.20
C VAL A 90 -0.86 1.88 -17.39
N ASN A 91 -1.12 0.59 -17.19
CA ASN A 91 -1.50 -0.32 -18.27
C ASN A 91 -2.81 0.10 -18.96
N ALA A 92 -3.81 0.55 -18.19
CA ALA A 92 -5.05 1.06 -18.77
C ALA A 92 -4.85 2.34 -19.61
N LEU A 93 -3.97 3.24 -19.18
CA LEU A 93 -3.62 4.43 -19.95
C LEU A 93 -2.82 4.06 -21.22
N GLN A 94 -1.89 3.12 -21.13
CA GLN A 94 -1.16 2.62 -22.30
C GLN A 94 -2.12 2.01 -23.34
N ASP A 95 -3.10 1.23 -22.89
CA ASP A 95 -4.11 0.65 -23.80
C ASP A 95 -4.96 1.73 -24.50
N LYS A 96 -5.33 2.79 -23.78
CA LYS A 96 -6.08 3.93 -24.36
C LYS A 96 -5.29 4.71 -25.40
N GLU A 97 -3.97 4.75 -25.25
CA GLU A 97 -3.05 5.38 -26.20
C GLU A 97 -2.55 4.41 -27.27
N ALA A 98 -3.12 3.18 -27.33
CA ALA A 98 -2.72 2.10 -28.24
C ALA A 98 -1.22 1.74 -28.15
N ARG A 99 -0.64 1.82 -26.96
CA ARG A 99 0.76 1.47 -26.67
C ARG A 99 0.85 0.05 -26.10
N ALA A 100 1.84 -0.71 -26.56
CA ALA A 100 2.05 -2.10 -26.13
C ALA A 100 2.83 -2.22 -24.82
N GLY A 101 3.52 -1.16 -24.39
CA GLY A 101 4.37 -1.15 -23.19
C GLY A 101 3.59 -1.47 -21.91
N ARG A 102 4.25 -2.15 -20.98
CA ARG A 102 3.65 -2.54 -19.69
C ARG A 102 4.52 -2.09 -18.53
N TYR A 103 3.84 -1.67 -17.47
CA TYR A 103 4.47 -1.25 -16.23
C TYR A 103 5.35 -2.36 -15.65
N GLY A 104 6.56 -1.99 -15.27
CA GLY A 104 7.60 -2.92 -14.80
C GLY A 104 8.53 -3.46 -15.87
N PHE A 105 8.18 -3.33 -17.17
CA PHE A 105 8.91 -3.92 -18.27
C PHE A 105 9.32 -2.94 -19.36
N ASP A 106 8.58 -1.85 -19.51
CA ASP A 106 8.77 -0.88 -20.59
C ASP A 106 9.09 0.49 -20.03
N ASP A 107 10.12 1.13 -20.57
CA ASP A 107 10.62 2.41 -20.08
C ASP A 107 9.57 3.53 -20.16
N GLN A 108 8.74 3.56 -21.20
CA GLN A 108 7.69 4.57 -21.33
C GLN A 108 6.57 4.34 -20.33
N ALA A 109 6.18 3.08 -20.12
CA ALA A 109 5.21 2.73 -19.10
C ALA A 109 5.73 3.04 -17.69
N ASN A 110 7.00 2.72 -17.42
CA ASN A 110 7.65 3.06 -16.15
C ASN A 110 7.74 4.58 -15.96
N ALA A 111 8.12 5.33 -16.99
CA ALA A 111 8.17 6.80 -16.95
C ALA A 111 6.78 7.41 -16.66
N LEU A 112 5.71 6.85 -17.22
CA LEU A 112 4.33 7.28 -16.91
C LEU A 112 4.00 7.04 -15.43
N GLY A 113 4.33 5.87 -14.88
CA GLY A 113 4.17 5.59 -13.46
C GLY A 113 4.95 6.57 -12.56
N HIS A 114 6.19 6.87 -12.92
CA HIS A 114 7.02 7.86 -12.21
C HIS A 114 6.39 9.27 -12.27
N ARG A 115 5.87 9.68 -13.45
CA ARG A 115 5.16 10.95 -13.61
C ARG A 115 3.93 11.02 -12.72
N ILE A 116 3.15 9.95 -12.63
CA ILE A 116 2.00 9.88 -11.71
C ILE A 116 2.47 10.10 -10.27
N SER A 117 3.52 9.39 -9.83
CA SER A 117 4.04 9.56 -8.46
C SER A 117 4.56 10.97 -8.19
N ALA A 118 5.21 11.60 -9.16
CA ALA A 118 5.69 12.98 -9.03
C ALA A 118 4.53 13.98 -8.87
N VAL A 119 3.49 13.85 -9.69
CA VAL A 119 2.29 14.71 -9.62
C VAL A 119 1.56 14.51 -8.29
N LEU A 120 1.44 13.26 -7.81
CA LEU A 120 0.87 12.95 -6.51
C LEU A 120 1.66 13.61 -5.37
N ALA A 121 2.99 13.51 -5.40
CA ALA A 121 3.86 14.09 -4.39
C ALA A 121 3.74 15.63 -4.37
N GLU A 122 3.78 16.27 -5.52
CA GLU A 122 3.61 17.72 -5.65
C GLU A 122 2.24 18.17 -5.10
N ALA A 123 1.18 17.47 -5.46
CA ALA A 123 -0.17 17.78 -4.99
C ALA A 123 -0.31 17.65 -3.47
N VAL A 124 0.33 16.64 -2.88
CA VAL A 124 0.32 16.43 -1.42
C VAL A 124 1.17 17.48 -0.70
N GLU A 125 2.33 17.83 -1.24
CA GLU A 125 3.23 18.81 -0.65
C GLU A 125 2.71 20.25 -0.73
N SER A 126 1.99 20.59 -1.79
CA SER A 126 1.47 21.94 -2.03
C SER A 126 0.22 22.28 -1.21
N ARG A 127 -0.45 21.29 -0.61
CA ARG A 127 -1.71 21.50 0.11
C ARG A 127 -1.51 21.47 1.63
N PRO A 128 -1.75 22.57 2.34
CA PRO A 128 -1.74 22.59 3.80
C PRO A 128 -2.88 21.73 4.36
N LEU A 129 -2.65 21.17 5.54
CA LEU A 129 -3.59 20.32 6.26
C LEU A 129 -3.54 20.67 7.73
N ASP A 130 -4.67 21.13 8.27
CA ASP A 130 -4.78 21.52 9.66
C ASP A 130 -4.65 20.29 10.57
N ASN A 131 -4.04 20.48 11.73
CA ASN A 131 -3.84 19.43 12.74
C ASN A 131 -3.10 18.17 12.22
N ALA A 132 -2.31 18.32 11.17
CA ALA A 132 -1.41 17.28 10.69
C ALA A 132 0.05 17.63 10.99
N TRP A 133 0.86 16.63 11.27
CA TRP A 133 2.30 16.83 11.49
C TRP A 133 2.93 17.55 10.30
N ARG A 134 3.68 18.62 10.58
CA ARG A 134 4.26 19.52 9.58
C ARG A 134 3.25 20.28 8.72
N GLY A 135 1.98 20.32 9.14
CA GLY A 135 0.94 21.05 8.43
C GLY A 135 0.57 20.50 7.06
N ARG A 136 0.84 19.22 6.78
CA ARG A 136 0.56 18.57 5.49
C ARG A 136 0.43 17.06 5.60
N ALA A 137 -0.16 16.44 4.59
CA ALA A 137 -0.15 14.99 4.48
C ALA A 137 1.22 14.45 4.02
N LEU A 138 1.42 13.16 4.17
CA LEU A 138 2.56 12.41 3.65
C LEU A 138 2.05 11.40 2.63
N LEU A 139 2.67 11.34 1.47
CA LEU A 139 2.32 10.37 0.45
C LEU A 139 2.73 8.96 0.89
N HIS A 140 1.86 7.98 0.64
CA HIS A 140 1.98 6.61 1.10
C HIS A 140 1.65 5.62 -0.03
N ALA A 141 2.51 4.65 -0.27
CA ALA A 141 2.29 3.61 -1.27
C ALA A 141 2.44 2.23 -0.66
N GLN A 142 1.38 1.80 0.03
CA GLN A 142 1.42 0.52 0.71
C GLN A 142 0.07 -0.17 0.63
N ALA A 143 0.01 -1.32 1.16
CA ALA A 143 -1.10 -2.22 1.41
C ALA A 143 -2.43 -1.96 0.68
N GLY A 144 -2.88 -2.99 -0.01
CA GLY A 144 -4.28 -3.21 -0.28
C GLY A 144 -5.03 -3.66 0.98
N LEU A 145 -6.34 -3.44 1.00
CA LEU A 145 -7.28 -4.07 1.92
C LEU A 145 -8.00 -5.22 1.19
N SER A 146 -8.85 -5.95 1.92
CA SER A 146 -9.65 -7.02 1.32
C SER A 146 -10.54 -6.57 0.15
N ASP A 147 -10.89 -5.29 0.13
CA ASP A 147 -11.72 -4.69 -0.94
C ASP A 147 -10.90 -4.28 -2.17
N ASP A 148 -9.57 -4.37 -2.10
CA ASP A 148 -8.65 -4.08 -3.20
C ASP A 148 -8.33 -5.35 -4.01
N ALA A 149 -9.18 -6.35 -3.95
CA ALA A 149 -9.12 -7.50 -4.83
C ALA A 149 -9.06 -7.04 -6.29
N GLU A 150 -8.25 -7.69 -7.10
CA GLU A 150 -8.00 -7.34 -8.51
C GLU A 150 -7.16 -6.05 -8.70
N THR A 151 -6.55 -5.54 -7.65
CA THR A 151 -5.64 -4.40 -7.74
C THR A 151 -4.33 -4.67 -7.03
N THR A 152 -3.25 -4.12 -7.58
CA THR A 152 -1.91 -4.27 -6.99
C THR A 152 -1.69 -3.23 -5.89
N PRO A 153 -1.16 -3.62 -4.72
CA PRO A 153 -0.86 -2.67 -3.67
C PRO A 153 0.16 -1.60 -4.08
N GLY A 154 -0.15 -0.35 -3.76
CA GLY A 154 0.76 0.78 -3.97
C GLY A 154 1.22 0.93 -5.42
N VAL A 155 2.53 0.94 -5.60
CA VAL A 155 3.21 1.08 -6.90
C VAL A 155 3.85 -0.21 -7.40
N ARG A 156 3.55 -1.34 -6.77
CA ARG A 156 4.15 -2.64 -7.10
C ARG A 156 3.82 -3.11 -8.51
N ILE A 157 4.65 -3.99 -9.00
CA ILE A 157 4.34 -4.83 -10.16
C ILE A 157 3.43 -5.98 -9.67
N PRO A 158 2.41 -6.38 -10.43
CA PRO A 158 1.52 -7.46 -10.02
C PRO A 158 2.28 -8.75 -9.75
N TYR A 159 1.98 -9.39 -8.62
CA TYR A 159 2.63 -10.61 -8.20
C TYR A 159 2.51 -11.73 -9.26
N GLY A 160 3.64 -12.41 -9.50
CA GLY A 160 3.73 -13.47 -10.50
C GLY A 160 3.93 -12.97 -11.94
N THR A 161 4.01 -11.65 -12.13
CA THR A 161 4.34 -11.03 -13.41
C THR A 161 5.58 -10.15 -13.31
N GLU A 162 6.33 -10.26 -12.22
CA GLU A 162 7.51 -9.44 -12.00
C GLU A 162 8.63 -9.82 -12.98
N PRO A 163 9.43 -8.84 -13.46
CA PRO A 163 10.67 -9.12 -14.16
C PRO A 163 11.72 -9.72 -13.21
N ASP A 164 12.91 -10.00 -13.74
CA ASP A 164 14.03 -10.36 -12.88
C ASP A 164 14.31 -9.29 -11.81
N PRO A 165 14.93 -9.67 -10.66
CA PRO A 165 15.09 -8.75 -9.53
C PRO A 165 15.87 -7.46 -9.85
N VAL A 166 16.79 -7.47 -10.82
CA VAL A 166 17.56 -6.28 -11.19
C VAL A 166 16.68 -5.31 -11.97
N THR A 167 16.00 -5.79 -13.01
CA THR A 167 15.03 -5.01 -13.79
C THR A 167 13.91 -4.48 -12.89
N HIS A 168 13.43 -5.28 -11.95
CA HIS A 168 12.44 -4.87 -10.96
C HIS A 168 12.93 -3.68 -10.12
N VAL A 169 14.14 -3.75 -9.59
CA VAL A 169 14.75 -2.66 -8.83
C VAL A 169 14.91 -1.41 -9.69
N GLU A 170 15.33 -1.54 -10.95
CA GLU A 170 15.49 -0.41 -11.86
C GLU A 170 14.16 0.28 -12.17
N ALA A 171 13.10 -0.50 -12.41
CA ALA A 171 11.78 0.04 -12.71
C ALA A 171 11.17 0.80 -11.52
N LEU A 172 11.35 0.31 -10.29
CA LEU A 172 10.63 0.84 -9.12
C LEU A 172 11.45 1.78 -8.22
N SER A 173 12.77 1.75 -8.30
CA SER A 173 13.62 2.62 -7.47
C SER A 173 13.25 4.11 -7.53
N PRO A 174 12.88 4.70 -8.68
CA PRO A 174 12.52 6.11 -8.75
C PRO A 174 11.27 6.49 -7.95
N HIS A 175 10.38 5.55 -7.65
CA HIS A 175 9.20 5.83 -6.84
C HIS A 175 9.52 6.12 -5.38
N HIS A 176 10.56 5.49 -4.81
CA HIS A 176 10.86 5.56 -3.39
C HIS A 176 11.11 6.97 -2.85
N GLN A 177 11.55 7.90 -3.69
CA GLN A 177 11.75 9.29 -3.31
C GLN A 177 10.46 10.04 -2.98
N TYR A 178 9.32 9.64 -3.56
CA TYR A 178 8.06 10.36 -3.45
C TYR A 178 7.21 9.97 -2.24
N TYR A 179 7.41 8.78 -1.69
CA TYR A 179 6.53 8.23 -0.66
C TYR A 179 7.12 8.39 0.74
N ALA A 180 7.00 9.60 1.29
CA ALA A 180 7.63 9.97 2.56
C ALA A 180 7.07 9.21 3.77
N SER A 181 5.79 8.78 3.73
CA SER A 181 5.16 8.02 4.82
C SER A 181 5.39 6.52 4.73
N GLY A 182 5.92 6.04 3.63
CA GLY A 182 6.24 4.63 3.43
C GLY A 182 5.84 4.13 2.06
N ILE A 183 6.68 3.27 1.56
CA ILE A 183 6.50 2.52 0.34
C ILE A 183 6.95 1.09 0.66
N SER A 184 6.19 0.09 0.27
CA SER A 184 6.64 -1.27 0.46
C SER A 184 6.79 -1.96 -0.89
N GLU A 185 7.89 -2.68 -1.02
CA GLU A 185 8.16 -3.48 -2.19
C GLU A 185 8.47 -4.91 -1.81
N ILE A 186 8.21 -5.85 -2.69
CA ILE A 186 8.51 -7.26 -2.50
C ILE A 186 9.31 -7.74 -3.69
N LEU A 187 10.57 -8.07 -3.44
CA LEU A 187 11.43 -8.69 -4.44
C LEU A 187 11.26 -10.22 -4.36
N THR A 188 10.81 -10.82 -5.44
CA THR A 188 10.65 -12.26 -5.53
C THR A 188 11.93 -12.89 -6.09
N VAL A 189 12.49 -13.85 -5.38
CA VAL A 189 13.69 -14.60 -5.76
C VAL A 189 13.39 -16.10 -5.75
N ASP A 190 14.16 -16.87 -6.49
CA ASP A 190 14.02 -18.32 -6.52
C ASP A 190 14.72 -19.02 -5.35
N GLU A 191 14.53 -20.34 -5.21
CA GLU A 191 15.08 -21.13 -4.11
C GLU A 191 16.62 -21.20 -4.10
N SER A 192 17.28 -20.98 -5.23
CA SER A 192 18.75 -21.04 -5.30
C SER A 192 19.40 -20.03 -4.37
N ILE A 193 18.69 -18.94 -4.04
CA ILE A 193 19.15 -17.92 -3.12
C ILE A 193 19.38 -18.44 -1.69
N ARG A 194 18.70 -19.53 -1.28
CA ARG A 194 18.88 -20.13 0.05
C ARG A 194 20.30 -20.66 0.27
N ASN A 195 20.92 -21.09 -0.80
CA ASN A 195 22.29 -21.61 -0.80
C ASN A 195 23.32 -20.53 -1.13
N ASN A 196 22.88 -19.30 -1.39
CA ASN A 196 23.72 -18.17 -1.73
C ASN A 196 23.31 -16.90 -0.98
N PRO A 197 23.57 -16.81 0.33
CA PRO A 197 23.20 -15.62 1.12
C PRO A 197 23.93 -14.34 0.69
N GLU A 198 25.09 -14.47 0.04
CA GLU A 198 25.82 -13.33 -0.50
C GLU A 198 25.05 -12.66 -1.64
N ALA A 199 24.31 -13.41 -2.45
CA ALA A 199 23.47 -12.85 -3.49
C ALA A 199 22.36 -11.96 -2.92
N ILE A 200 21.74 -12.36 -1.79
CA ILE A 200 20.78 -11.50 -1.08
C ILE A 200 21.44 -10.21 -0.62
N GLN A 201 22.64 -10.32 -0.03
CA GLN A 201 23.37 -9.14 0.42
C GLN A 201 23.69 -8.17 -0.74
N GLN A 202 24.09 -8.69 -1.89
CA GLN A 202 24.37 -7.87 -3.08
C GLN A 202 23.10 -7.25 -3.64
N LEU A 203 22.01 -8.00 -3.70
CA LEU A 203 20.70 -7.47 -4.10
C LEU A 203 20.26 -6.31 -3.18
N CYS A 204 20.37 -6.48 -1.87
CA CYS A 204 20.06 -5.44 -0.89
C CYS A 204 20.93 -4.19 -1.09
N LYS A 205 22.25 -4.37 -1.23
CA LYS A 205 23.18 -3.25 -1.49
C LYS A 205 22.85 -2.53 -2.79
N GLY A 206 22.55 -3.27 -3.85
CA GLY A 206 22.17 -2.72 -5.15
C GLY A 206 20.86 -1.94 -5.08
N ALA A 207 19.84 -2.49 -4.44
CA ALA A 207 18.54 -1.85 -4.27
C ALA A 207 18.67 -0.53 -3.48
N PHE A 208 19.38 -0.53 -2.36
CA PHE A 208 19.61 0.71 -1.58
C PHE A 208 20.47 1.72 -2.34
N ALA A 209 21.49 1.29 -3.07
CA ALA A 209 22.29 2.18 -3.91
C ALA A 209 21.48 2.83 -5.04
N ARG A 210 20.40 2.19 -5.50
CA ARG A 210 19.46 2.71 -6.49
C ARG A 210 18.36 3.59 -5.90
N GLY A 211 18.27 3.70 -4.57
CA GLY A 211 17.31 4.57 -3.89
C GLY A 211 16.14 3.87 -3.24
N PHE A 212 16.09 2.55 -3.23
CA PHE A 212 15.12 1.83 -2.40
C PHE A 212 15.31 2.24 -0.94
N ARG A 213 14.22 2.44 -0.23
CA ARG A 213 14.22 2.77 1.20
C ARG A 213 13.87 1.57 2.06
N GLU A 214 12.96 0.75 1.56
CA GLU A 214 12.50 -0.45 2.25
C GLU A 214 11.95 -1.45 1.22
N PHE A 215 12.15 -2.71 1.48
CA PHE A 215 11.55 -3.81 0.72
C PHE A 215 11.63 -5.10 1.54
N THR A 216 10.89 -6.11 1.11
CA THR A 216 10.99 -7.46 1.62
C THR A 216 11.42 -8.41 0.52
N VAL A 217 11.96 -9.54 0.88
CA VAL A 217 12.32 -10.61 -0.06
C VAL A 217 11.35 -11.77 0.12
N ASN A 218 10.78 -12.23 -0.98
CA ASN A 218 9.95 -13.42 -1.04
C ASN A 218 10.71 -14.52 -1.80
N VAL A 219 10.77 -15.73 -1.23
CA VAL A 219 11.36 -16.87 -1.92
C VAL A 219 10.24 -17.68 -2.56
N ALA A 220 10.24 -17.72 -3.88
CA ALA A 220 9.20 -18.39 -4.69
C ALA A 220 9.36 -19.91 -4.73
N SER A 221 9.49 -20.55 -3.56
CA SER A 221 9.78 -21.98 -3.45
C SER A 221 8.58 -22.85 -3.12
N ASN A 222 7.47 -22.24 -2.82
CA ASN A 222 6.26 -22.96 -2.42
C ASN A 222 5.01 -22.12 -2.74
N ASP A 223 3.85 -22.66 -2.41
CA ASP A 223 2.56 -21.99 -2.61
C ASP A 223 2.33 -20.79 -1.66
N LEU A 224 3.31 -20.44 -0.81
CA LEU A 224 3.19 -19.34 0.13
C LEU A 224 3.87 -18.09 -0.41
N VAL A 225 3.12 -17.01 -0.45
CA VAL A 225 3.60 -15.70 -0.89
C VAL A 225 3.30 -14.64 0.15
N ARG A 226 4.19 -13.67 0.28
CA ARG A 226 3.96 -12.54 1.16
C ARG A 226 3.22 -11.45 0.41
N VAL A 227 2.00 -11.18 0.86
CA VAL A 227 1.21 -10.04 0.39
C VAL A 227 1.11 -9.04 1.55
N THR A 228 1.79 -7.92 1.43
CA THR A 228 1.92 -6.96 2.53
C THR A 228 2.55 -7.57 3.80
N GLY A 229 1.91 -7.54 4.93
CA GLY A 229 2.35 -8.18 6.18
C GLY A 229 1.90 -9.63 6.34
N TYR A 230 1.21 -10.20 5.35
CA TYR A 230 0.59 -11.52 5.46
C TYR A 230 1.24 -12.53 4.53
N MET A 231 1.21 -13.80 4.95
CA MET A 231 1.51 -14.94 4.08
C MET A 231 0.19 -15.50 3.56
N VAL A 232 0.08 -15.65 2.25
CA VAL A 232 -1.11 -16.16 1.56
C VAL A 232 -0.68 -17.27 0.60
N ARG A 233 -1.55 -18.21 0.32
CA ARG A 233 -1.29 -19.20 -0.73
C ARG A 233 -1.54 -18.60 -2.11
N LEU A 234 -0.61 -18.80 -3.01
CA LEU A 234 -0.77 -18.40 -4.40
C LEU A 234 -1.96 -19.11 -5.06
N SER A 235 -2.19 -20.37 -4.69
CA SER A 235 -3.36 -21.13 -5.12
C SER A 235 -4.68 -20.52 -4.67
N ASP A 236 -4.70 -19.90 -3.48
CA ASP A 236 -5.89 -19.21 -2.97
C ASP A 236 -6.11 -17.88 -3.71
N ILE A 237 -5.04 -17.16 -4.03
CA ILE A 237 -5.11 -15.94 -4.87
C ILE A 237 -5.64 -16.31 -6.27
N ARG A 238 -5.11 -17.37 -6.87
CA ARG A 238 -5.59 -17.84 -8.20
C ARG A 238 -7.07 -18.22 -8.18
N LYS A 239 -7.49 -19.01 -7.17
CA LYS A 239 -8.91 -19.35 -7.00
C LYS A 239 -9.81 -18.14 -6.84
N PHE A 240 -9.35 -17.16 -6.07
CA PHE A 240 -10.08 -15.91 -5.88
C PHE A 240 -10.27 -15.17 -7.21
N ASN A 241 -9.20 -15.05 -7.99
CA ASN A 241 -9.25 -14.38 -9.30
C ASN A 241 -10.11 -15.12 -10.32
N GLU A 242 -10.06 -16.45 -10.30
CA GLU A 242 -10.83 -17.29 -11.22
C GLU A 242 -12.32 -17.36 -10.85
N GLN A 243 -12.64 -17.37 -9.57
CA GLN A 243 -13.99 -17.63 -9.06
C GLN A 243 -14.73 -16.37 -8.61
N GLN A 244 -14.15 -15.20 -8.78
CA GLN A 244 -14.74 -13.89 -8.48
C GLN A 244 -15.46 -13.82 -7.11
N GLY A 245 -14.73 -14.01 -6.03
CA GLY A 245 -15.27 -13.88 -4.69
C GLY A 245 -15.24 -15.14 -3.82
N SER A 246 -14.59 -16.21 -4.26
CA SER A 246 -14.25 -17.32 -3.37
C SER A 246 -13.25 -16.81 -2.32
N ARG A 247 -13.72 -16.65 -1.12
CA ARG A 247 -12.87 -16.26 0.01
C ARG A 247 -12.28 -17.51 0.63
N THR A 248 -11.00 -17.66 0.48
CA THR A 248 -10.25 -18.54 1.37
C THR A 248 -9.60 -17.65 2.41
N ASN A 249 -10.12 -17.66 3.61
CA ASN A 249 -9.59 -16.91 4.75
C ASN A 249 -8.30 -17.54 5.30
N THR A 250 -7.43 -18.03 4.48
CA THR A 250 -6.24 -18.70 4.97
C THR A 250 -5.04 -17.79 4.96
N THR A 251 -4.89 -17.03 6.02
CA THR A 251 -3.56 -16.61 6.44
C THR A 251 -2.85 -17.85 6.93
N VAL A 252 -1.92 -18.40 6.16
CA VAL A 252 -1.14 -19.55 6.59
C VAL A 252 0.08 -19.05 7.34
N LEU A 253 0.05 -19.21 8.66
CA LEU A 253 1.20 -18.90 9.53
C LEU A 253 2.22 -20.06 9.59
N GLY A 254 1.91 -21.17 8.95
CA GLY A 254 2.56 -22.46 9.18
C GLY A 254 1.77 -23.27 10.23
N ALA A 255 1.67 -24.56 10.05
CA ALA A 255 0.86 -25.41 10.93
C ALA A 255 1.28 -25.29 12.41
N GLU A 256 2.56 -25.33 12.69
CA GLU A 256 3.11 -25.21 14.04
C GLU A 256 2.77 -23.85 14.70
N ALA A 257 2.85 -22.76 13.95
CA ALA A 257 2.51 -21.44 14.47
C ALA A 257 1.00 -21.29 14.73
N ALA A 258 0.16 -21.92 13.93
CA ALA A 258 -1.28 -21.94 14.14
C ALA A 258 -1.65 -22.71 15.41
N ASP A 259 -1.02 -23.85 15.66
CA ASP A 259 -1.24 -24.65 16.85
C ASP A 259 -0.78 -23.93 18.13
N VAL A 260 0.40 -23.33 18.12
CA VAL A 260 0.96 -22.61 19.29
C VAL A 260 0.17 -21.33 19.61
N THR A 261 -0.38 -20.66 18.62
CA THR A 261 -1.15 -19.42 18.84
C THR A 261 -2.62 -19.66 19.14
N GLY A 262 -3.14 -20.89 19.03
CA GLY A 262 -4.55 -21.22 19.22
C GLY A 262 -5.46 -20.47 18.25
N ILE A 263 -4.94 -20.02 17.11
CA ILE A 263 -5.72 -19.25 16.11
C ILE A 263 -6.87 -20.07 15.56
N LEU A 264 -6.69 -21.38 15.40
CA LEU A 264 -7.70 -22.28 14.88
C LEU A 264 -8.86 -22.50 15.85
N ASP A 265 -8.62 -22.32 17.15
CA ASP A 265 -9.63 -22.48 18.20
C ASP A 265 -10.35 -21.19 18.55
N ARG A 266 -9.96 -20.07 17.96
CA ARG A 266 -10.63 -18.79 18.21
C ARG A 266 -12.01 -18.77 17.57
N LYS A 267 -13.02 -18.75 18.41
CA LYS A 267 -14.38 -18.41 17.97
C LYS A 267 -14.40 -16.92 17.62
N PRO A 268 -14.81 -16.54 16.40
CA PRO A 268 -14.96 -15.14 16.05
C PRO A 268 -16.01 -14.50 16.98
N ARG A 269 -15.72 -13.33 17.52
CA ARG A 269 -16.75 -12.51 18.14
C ARG A 269 -17.68 -12.03 17.03
N VAL A 270 -18.91 -12.46 17.10
CA VAL A 270 -19.96 -11.93 16.23
C VAL A 270 -20.42 -10.61 16.84
N VAL A 271 -20.15 -9.52 16.15
CA VAL A 271 -20.72 -8.21 16.48
C VAL A 271 -21.98 -8.09 15.63
N GLY A 272 -23.14 -8.21 16.28
CA GLY A 272 -24.45 -8.02 15.63
C GLY A 272 -24.91 -6.56 15.67
N ASN A 273 -26.19 -6.36 15.44
CA ASN A 273 -26.82 -5.04 15.54
C ASN A 273 -26.81 -4.45 16.96
N GLU A 274 -26.55 -5.26 17.94
CA GLU A 274 -26.30 -4.84 19.30
C GLU A 274 -24.81 -4.54 19.42
N LEU A 275 -24.50 -3.45 20.06
CA LEU A 275 -23.12 -2.93 20.17
C LEU A 275 -22.11 -3.95 20.70
N TYR A 276 -22.58 -4.98 21.40
CA TYR A 276 -21.75 -6.05 21.96
C TYR A 276 -22.52 -7.38 22.04
N PRO A 277 -22.72 -8.07 20.94
CA PRO A 277 -23.54 -9.29 20.93
C PRO A 277 -22.95 -10.47 21.71
N GLY A 278 -21.76 -10.33 22.23
CA GLY A 278 -21.17 -11.34 23.13
C GLY A 278 -21.32 -11.07 24.62
N HIS A 279 -22.04 -10.04 25.02
CA HIS A 279 -22.23 -9.66 26.42
C HIS A 279 -23.43 -10.31 27.09
N GLY A 280 -23.85 -11.40 26.66
CA GLY A 280 -25.03 -12.01 27.28
C GLY A 280 -25.17 -13.50 27.17
N GLN A 281 -24.15 -14.19 26.75
CA GLN A 281 -24.24 -15.65 26.67
C GLN A 281 -22.95 -16.36 27.04
#